data_909e6048090a3b249a55e0f90f62959b
#
_entry.id   909e6048090a3b249a55e0f90f62959b
#
_cell.length_a   1.000
_cell.length_b   1.000
_cell.length_c   1.000
_cell.angle_alpha   90.00
_cell.angle_beta   90.00
_cell.angle_gamma   90.00
#
_symmetry.space_group_name_H-M   'P 1'
#
loop_
_entity.id
_entity.type
_entity.pdbx_description
1 polymer ?
#
loop_
_entity_poly.entity_id
_entity_poly.type
_entity_poly.pdbx_seq_one_letter_code
_entity_poly.pdbx_strand_id
1 'polypeptide(L)'
;KLLTSITSLSHPDADDPFKTEVWYQGVIEQDTLKGDLYVVGGYAPEFDDEALDSLVNAVSRFPFSVISGHVYGDVSMKDSIYWGSGWAWDYTPASYQPYLSPLMLNKGLVTVTASPGERGHLASLDCVPASSYYTVTNETKSRTPAAGRFGVSRDWLQNGNNIVVKGNVEGKRTGMVNIYSSRDFFMHTFLERLQAKGIQCPVNYAFNELQKDSLSVQIALFETAIQDVINQIMKESDNLNAEALLCRLGAQATGKKHISDEDGLSVIRKQIKALGEDPDYNN
;
A
#
# COMPACT_ATOMS: atom_id res chain seq x y z
N LYS A 1 -14.48 -5.36 12.27
CA LYS A 1 -14.74 -5.63 10.84
C LYS A 1 -16.22 -5.53 10.50
N LEU A 2 -17.09 -6.37 11.12
CA LEU A 2 -18.53 -6.33 10.83
C LEU A 2 -19.14 -4.95 11.12
N LEU A 3 -18.91 -4.40 12.32
CA LEU A 3 -19.39 -3.06 12.68
C LEU A 3 -18.84 -1.96 11.76
N THR A 4 -17.57 -2.02 11.41
CA THR A 4 -16.94 -1.07 10.47
C THR A 4 -17.64 -1.12 9.11
N SER A 5 -17.91 -2.33 8.57
CA SER A 5 -18.58 -2.52 7.29
C SER A 5 -20.03 -2.00 7.31
N ILE A 6 -20.80 -2.34 8.36
CA ILE A 6 -22.19 -1.88 8.51
C ILE A 6 -22.22 -0.34 8.64
N THR A 7 -21.32 0.24 9.45
CA THR A 7 -21.26 1.69 9.63
C THR A 7 -20.93 2.39 8.30
N SER A 8 -20.00 1.86 7.52
CA SER A 8 -19.65 2.40 6.21
C SER A 8 -20.81 2.37 5.22
N LEU A 9 -21.55 1.25 5.15
CA LEU A 9 -22.71 1.11 4.28
C LEU A 9 -23.89 2.03 4.70
N SER A 10 -23.93 2.43 5.96
CA SER A 10 -24.95 3.35 6.49
C SER A 10 -24.56 4.82 6.35
N HIS A 11 -23.33 5.11 5.91
CA HIS A 11 -22.86 6.50 5.74
C HIS A 11 -23.41 7.11 4.45
N PRO A 12 -23.75 8.42 4.42
CA PRO A 12 -24.25 9.09 3.20
C PRO A 12 -23.34 8.92 1.98
N ASP A 13 -22.01 8.91 2.18
CA ASP A 13 -21.01 8.78 1.13
C ASP A 13 -20.55 7.32 0.96
N ALA A 14 -21.43 6.34 1.20
CA ALA A 14 -21.10 4.91 1.13
C ALA A 14 -20.56 4.45 -0.24
N ASP A 15 -20.97 5.14 -1.33
CA ASP A 15 -20.60 4.76 -2.70
C ASP A 15 -19.33 5.46 -3.20
N ASP A 16 -18.77 6.45 -2.46
CA ASP A 16 -17.57 7.16 -2.90
C ASP A 16 -16.33 6.22 -2.81
N PRO A 17 -15.59 5.96 -3.90
CA PRO A 17 -14.51 4.97 -3.91
C PRO A 17 -13.26 5.44 -3.14
N PHE A 18 -12.38 4.50 -2.78
CA PHE A 18 -11.01 4.81 -2.41
C PHE A 18 -10.23 5.23 -3.65
N LYS A 19 -9.37 6.25 -3.52
CA LYS A 19 -8.67 6.84 -4.66
C LYS A 19 -7.16 6.86 -4.45
N THR A 20 -6.42 6.61 -5.52
CA THR A 20 -4.99 6.97 -5.62
C THR A 20 -4.86 7.83 -6.87
N GLU A 21 -4.37 9.04 -6.70
CA GLU A 21 -4.37 10.05 -7.76
C GLU A 21 -2.93 10.47 -8.09
N VAL A 22 -2.69 10.81 -9.36
CA VAL A 22 -1.45 11.48 -9.76
C VAL A 22 -1.81 12.87 -10.28
N TRP A 23 -1.13 13.87 -9.76
CA TRP A 23 -1.28 15.27 -10.10
C TRP A 23 0.07 15.88 -10.46
N TYR A 24 0.08 16.86 -11.35
CA TYR A 24 1.19 17.80 -11.41
C TYR A 24 0.74 19.19 -11.00
N GLN A 25 1.68 19.98 -10.48
CA GLN A 25 1.48 21.37 -10.12
C GLN A 25 2.60 22.19 -10.77
N GLY A 26 2.24 22.99 -11.79
CA GLY A 26 3.20 23.74 -12.56
C GLY A 26 2.77 23.95 -14.00
N VAL A 27 3.73 24.25 -14.87
CA VAL A 27 3.52 24.47 -16.30
C VAL A 27 4.37 23.51 -17.12
N ILE A 28 3.83 23.07 -18.26
CA ILE A 28 4.59 22.26 -19.21
C ILE A 28 5.13 23.20 -20.29
N GLU A 29 6.45 23.27 -20.39
CA GLU A 29 7.14 24.01 -21.44
C GLU A 29 7.96 23.05 -22.28
N GLN A 30 7.66 22.99 -23.58
CA GLN A 30 8.19 21.99 -24.50
C GLN A 30 7.88 20.58 -24.00
N ASP A 31 8.88 19.81 -23.57
CA ASP A 31 8.79 18.46 -23.04
C ASP A 31 9.10 18.37 -21.52
N THR A 32 9.15 19.53 -20.86
CA THR A 32 9.55 19.64 -19.44
C THR A 32 8.38 20.14 -18.60
N LEU A 33 8.02 19.37 -17.56
CA LEU A 33 7.21 19.86 -16.46
C LEU A 33 8.07 20.75 -15.56
N LYS A 34 7.85 22.07 -15.63
CA LYS A 34 8.40 23.05 -14.68
C LYS A 34 7.47 23.13 -13.49
N GLY A 35 7.67 22.23 -12.56
CA GLY A 35 6.80 22.05 -11.41
C GLY A 35 6.98 20.69 -10.80
N ASP A 36 6.10 20.32 -9.90
CA ASP A 36 6.16 19.13 -9.07
C ASP A 36 5.14 18.07 -9.52
N LEU A 37 5.48 16.82 -9.30
CA LEU A 37 4.58 15.68 -9.47
C LEU A 37 4.17 15.16 -8.09
N TYR A 38 2.88 14.92 -7.89
CA TYR A 38 2.31 14.38 -6.66
C TYR A 38 1.61 13.05 -6.91
N VAL A 39 1.87 12.08 -6.03
CA VAL A 39 1.04 10.88 -5.90
C VAL A 39 0.25 11.00 -4.61
N VAL A 40 -1.07 11.15 -4.72
CA VAL A 40 -1.95 11.38 -3.58
C VAL A 40 -2.61 10.07 -3.17
N GLY A 41 -2.31 9.61 -1.98
CA GLY A 41 -2.85 8.39 -1.42
C GLY A 41 -4.17 8.61 -0.69
N GLY A 42 -5.22 7.96 -1.16
CA GLY A 42 -6.52 7.89 -0.47
C GLY A 42 -6.76 6.54 0.19
N TYR A 43 -5.69 5.86 0.55
CA TYR A 43 -5.72 4.56 1.26
C TYR A 43 -6.50 3.48 0.50
N ALA A 44 -6.32 3.39 -0.84
CA ALA A 44 -6.89 2.33 -1.67
C ALA A 44 -6.23 0.97 -1.34
N PRO A 45 -6.91 0.06 -0.59
CA PRO A 45 -6.25 -1.14 -0.07
C PRO A 45 -6.02 -2.22 -1.12
N GLU A 46 -6.71 -2.15 -2.25
CA GLU A 46 -6.58 -3.10 -3.37
C GLU A 46 -5.69 -2.55 -4.50
N PHE A 47 -4.89 -1.51 -4.22
CA PHE A 47 -3.92 -0.97 -5.16
C PHE A 47 -2.76 -1.95 -5.35
N ASP A 48 -2.67 -2.52 -6.53
CA ASP A 48 -1.71 -3.57 -6.86
C ASP A 48 -0.64 -3.14 -7.89
N ASP A 49 0.15 -4.10 -8.32
CA ASP A 49 1.23 -3.96 -9.26
C ASP A 49 0.74 -3.47 -10.65
N GLU A 50 -0.41 -3.97 -11.10
CA GLU A 50 -1.02 -3.59 -12.37
C GLU A 50 -1.59 -2.16 -12.31
N ALA A 51 -2.17 -1.78 -11.17
CA ALA A 51 -2.63 -0.43 -10.91
C ALA A 51 -1.47 0.57 -10.95
N LEU A 52 -0.32 0.22 -10.36
CA LEU A 52 0.88 1.05 -10.41
C LEU A 52 1.36 1.25 -11.84
N ASP A 53 1.42 0.18 -12.63
CA ASP A 53 1.78 0.25 -14.05
C ASP A 53 0.80 1.12 -14.85
N SER A 54 -0.49 1.05 -14.53
CA SER A 54 -1.52 1.89 -15.16
C SER A 54 -1.30 3.37 -14.87
N LEU A 55 -1.00 3.74 -13.61
CA LEU A 55 -0.68 5.13 -13.25
C LEU A 55 0.59 5.62 -13.94
N VAL A 56 1.65 4.82 -13.95
CA VAL A 56 2.92 5.14 -14.62
C VAL A 56 2.72 5.32 -16.13
N ASN A 57 1.94 4.44 -16.75
CA ASN A 57 1.60 4.54 -18.18
C ASN A 57 0.78 5.82 -18.47
N ALA A 58 -0.12 6.22 -17.59
CA ALA A 58 -0.87 7.47 -17.75
C ALA A 58 0.07 8.68 -17.69
N VAL A 59 1.00 8.73 -16.73
CA VAL A 59 2.00 9.80 -16.65
C VAL A 59 2.88 9.84 -17.91
N SER A 60 3.34 8.69 -18.41
CA SER A 60 4.21 8.62 -19.59
C SER A 60 3.55 9.05 -20.90
N ARG A 61 2.23 9.20 -20.94
CA ARG A 61 1.48 9.72 -22.09
C ARG A 61 1.29 11.23 -22.08
N PHE A 62 1.63 11.88 -20.96
CA PHE A 62 1.56 13.34 -20.89
C PHE A 62 2.70 13.97 -21.71
N PRO A 63 2.51 15.21 -22.21
CA PRO A 63 3.45 15.86 -23.11
C PRO A 63 4.67 16.42 -22.38
N PHE A 64 5.30 15.60 -21.51
CA PHE A 64 6.60 15.89 -20.89
C PHE A 64 7.40 14.60 -20.72
N SER A 65 8.68 14.68 -20.91
CA SER A 65 9.66 13.62 -20.62
C SER A 65 10.62 13.97 -19.49
N VAL A 66 10.55 15.21 -18.99
CA VAL A 66 11.40 15.73 -17.89
C VAL A 66 10.54 16.35 -16.82
N ILE A 67 10.80 16.01 -15.56
CA ILE A 67 10.25 16.65 -14.37
C ILE A 67 11.39 17.44 -13.70
N SER A 68 11.33 18.76 -13.75
CA SER A 68 12.42 19.63 -13.24
C SER A 68 12.28 19.98 -11.76
N GLY A 69 11.09 19.80 -11.18
CA GLY A 69 10.80 19.98 -9.77
C GLY A 69 10.97 18.71 -8.95
N HIS A 70 10.09 18.51 -7.98
CA HIS A 70 10.13 17.38 -7.06
C HIS A 70 9.07 16.33 -7.42
N VAL A 71 9.26 15.11 -6.89
CA VAL A 71 8.21 14.08 -6.85
C VAL A 71 7.83 13.86 -5.40
N TYR A 72 6.56 14.07 -5.10
CA TYR A 72 6.00 13.96 -3.76
C TYR A 72 5.00 12.83 -3.64
N GLY A 73 5.06 12.13 -2.50
CA GLY A 73 3.96 11.30 -2.01
C GLY A 73 3.12 12.10 -1.02
N ASP A 74 1.82 12.20 -1.25
CA ASP A 74 0.89 12.77 -0.28
C ASP A 74 0.22 11.66 0.53
N VAL A 75 0.55 11.59 1.80
CA VAL A 75 0.02 10.64 2.77
C VAL A 75 -0.78 11.34 3.87
N SER A 76 -1.22 12.57 3.61
CA SER A 76 -1.90 13.43 4.59
C SER A 76 -3.27 12.92 5.04
N MET A 77 -3.86 11.94 4.36
CA MET A 77 -5.14 11.35 4.76
C MET A 77 -5.07 10.70 6.15
N LYS A 78 -3.98 10.00 6.49
CA LYS A 78 -3.80 9.32 7.77
C LYS A 78 -2.69 9.99 8.60
N ASP A 79 -2.77 9.86 9.92
CA ASP A 79 -1.69 10.20 10.84
C ASP A 79 -0.42 9.36 10.56
N SER A 80 0.67 9.67 11.26
CA SER A 80 1.95 8.99 11.06
C SER A 80 2.06 7.62 11.74
N ILE A 81 1.00 7.17 12.45
CA ILE A 81 0.99 5.88 13.13
C ILE A 81 0.70 4.78 12.12
N TYR A 82 1.68 3.94 11.86
CA TYR A 82 1.63 2.89 10.85
C TYR A 82 1.23 1.51 11.40
N TRP A 83 0.91 1.40 12.70
CA TRP A 83 0.37 0.18 13.31
C TRP A 83 -0.93 0.48 14.04
N GLY A 84 -1.86 -0.45 13.96
CA GLY A 84 -3.10 -0.38 14.72
C GLY A 84 -2.86 -0.56 16.20
N SER A 85 -3.73 0.04 17.02
CA SER A 85 -3.69 -0.11 18.46
C SER A 85 -3.81 -1.58 18.88
N GLY A 86 -2.95 -2.05 19.78
CA GLY A 86 -2.94 -3.42 20.27
C GLY A 86 -2.25 -4.43 19.34
N TRP A 87 -1.68 -4.03 18.23
CA TRP A 87 -0.88 -4.91 17.40
C TRP A 87 0.44 -5.25 18.08
N ALA A 88 0.76 -6.55 18.19
CA ALA A 88 2.00 -6.98 18.81
C ALA A 88 3.17 -6.82 17.82
N TRP A 89 4.28 -6.29 18.32
CA TRP A 89 5.49 -6.02 17.51
C TRP A 89 6.09 -7.28 16.86
N ASP A 90 5.95 -8.44 17.51
CA ASP A 90 6.49 -9.72 17.08
C ASP A 90 5.63 -10.43 16.04
N TYR A 91 4.50 -9.87 15.64
CA TYR A 91 3.71 -10.34 14.48
C TYR A 91 4.36 -9.95 13.15
N THR A 92 5.19 -8.92 13.13
CA THR A 92 5.99 -8.64 11.94
C THR A 92 7.06 -9.74 11.79
N PRO A 93 7.38 -10.24 10.60
CA PRO A 93 7.08 -9.72 9.27
C PRO A 93 5.85 -10.35 8.59
N ALA A 94 4.86 -10.78 9.34
CA ALA A 94 3.69 -11.46 8.79
C ALA A 94 2.87 -10.57 7.85
N SER A 95 2.28 -11.19 6.84
CA SER A 95 1.49 -10.50 5.81
C SER A 95 0.21 -9.84 6.33
N TYR A 96 -0.34 -10.32 7.46
CA TYR A 96 -1.54 -9.75 8.07
C TYR A 96 -1.28 -8.51 8.94
N GLN A 97 -0.02 -8.08 9.06
CA GLN A 97 0.39 -6.87 9.80
C GLN A 97 1.26 -5.96 8.91
N PRO A 98 0.70 -5.34 7.86
CA PRO A 98 1.44 -4.40 7.04
C PRO A 98 1.71 -3.08 7.77
N TYR A 99 2.66 -2.29 7.27
CA TYR A 99 2.88 -0.91 7.71
C TYR A 99 1.84 -0.01 7.06
N LEU A 100 0.86 0.46 7.83
CA LEU A 100 -0.29 1.21 7.35
C LEU A 100 0.11 2.57 6.78
N SER A 101 -0.37 2.89 5.57
CA SER A 101 -0.16 4.18 4.92
C SER A 101 -1.24 4.44 3.87
N PRO A 102 -1.60 5.70 3.58
CA PRO A 102 -2.45 6.02 2.44
C PRO A 102 -1.89 5.62 1.07
N LEU A 103 -0.56 5.50 0.94
CA LEU A 103 0.13 4.94 -0.22
C LEU A 103 0.66 3.54 0.11
N MET A 104 0.04 2.51 -0.46
CA MET A 104 0.44 1.12 -0.29
C MET A 104 0.37 0.39 -1.63
N LEU A 105 1.44 -0.33 -1.97
CA LEU A 105 1.53 -1.19 -3.15
C LEU A 105 1.39 -2.64 -2.69
N ASN A 106 0.50 -3.42 -3.32
CA ASN A 106 0.23 -4.83 -2.97
C ASN A 106 0.04 -5.02 -1.46
N LYS A 107 -0.75 -4.14 -0.82
CA LYS A 107 -0.98 -4.17 0.64
C LYS A 107 0.30 -4.01 1.48
N GLY A 108 1.36 -3.40 0.94
CA GLY A 108 2.66 -3.32 1.60
C GLY A 108 3.39 -4.66 1.71
N LEU A 109 3.11 -5.58 0.79
CA LEU A 109 3.62 -6.95 0.80
C LEU A 109 4.46 -7.25 -0.45
N VAL A 110 5.40 -8.17 -0.30
CA VAL A 110 6.04 -8.87 -1.42
C VAL A 110 5.64 -10.33 -1.38
N THR A 111 5.11 -10.81 -2.50
CA THR A 111 4.82 -12.22 -2.74
C THR A 111 6.02 -12.88 -3.38
N VAL A 112 6.57 -13.91 -2.73
CA VAL A 112 7.70 -14.69 -3.22
C VAL A 112 7.21 -16.04 -3.68
N THR A 113 7.41 -16.35 -4.97
CA THR A 113 7.12 -17.66 -5.56
C THR A 113 8.43 -18.40 -5.78
N ALA A 114 8.59 -19.57 -5.17
CA ALA A 114 9.73 -20.45 -5.32
C ALA A 114 9.37 -21.66 -6.19
N SER A 115 10.14 -21.90 -7.25
CA SER A 115 9.99 -23.06 -8.13
C SER A 115 11.24 -23.96 -8.04
N PRO A 116 11.07 -25.28 -7.80
CA PRO A 116 12.20 -26.17 -7.59
C PRO A 116 12.97 -26.42 -8.91
N GLY A 117 14.29 -26.40 -8.82
CA GLY A 117 15.21 -26.83 -9.85
C GLY A 117 15.71 -28.26 -9.62
N GLU A 118 16.96 -28.50 -9.94
CA GLU A 118 17.64 -29.76 -9.66
C GLU A 118 17.78 -29.99 -8.14
N ARG A 119 17.72 -31.26 -7.74
CA ARG A 119 17.82 -31.64 -6.33
C ARG A 119 19.12 -31.10 -5.68
N GLY A 120 18.99 -30.46 -4.54
CA GLY A 120 20.09 -29.88 -3.79
C GLY A 120 20.50 -28.47 -4.23
N HIS A 121 20.08 -28.02 -5.42
CA HIS A 121 20.34 -26.67 -5.90
C HIS A 121 19.33 -25.66 -5.34
N LEU A 122 19.63 -24.36 -5.48
CA LEU A 122 18.69 -23.31 -5.13
C LEU A 122 17.42 -23.40 -6.00
N ALA A 123 16.28 -23.08 -5.42
CA ALA A 123 15.06 -22.85 -6.21
C ALA A 123 15.16 -21.53 -6.98
N SER A 124 14.49 -21.41 -8.10
CA SER A 124 14.27 -20.09 -8.73
C SER A 124 13.24 -19.32 -7.93
N LEU A 125 13.47 -18.01 -7.76
CA LEU A 125 12.57 -17.12 -7.04
C LEU A 125 12.00 -16.08 -8.00
N ASP A 126 10.72 -15.82 -7.86
CA ASP A 126 10.01 -14.73 -8.49
C ASP A 126 9.34 -13.88 -7.39
N CYS A 127 9.53 -12.57 -7.43
CA CYS A 127 9.08 -11.65 -6.39
C CYS A 127 8.20 -10.56 -7.00
N VAL A 128 6.99 -10.40 -6.48
CA VAL A 128 6.00 -9.43 -6.97
C VAL A 128 5.50 -8.56 -5.80
N PRO A 129 5.54 -7.23 -5.93
CA PRO A 129 6.09 -6.40 -7.02
C PRO A 129 7.63 -6.50 -7.11
N ALA A 130 8.16 -6.44 -8.33
CA ALA A 130 9.60 -6.29 -8.51
C ALA A 130 10.01 -4.84 -8.19
N SER A 131 11.04 -4.68 -7.36
CA SER A 131 11.59 -3.35 -6.99
C SER A 131 12.98 -3.49 -6.39
N SER A 132 13.83 -2.48 -6.57
CA SER A 132 15.12 -2.40 -5.88
C SER A 132 15.02 -1.89 -4.43
N TYR A 133 13.81 -1.59 -3.95
CA TYR A 133 13.57 -1.20 -2.56
C TYR A 133 13.91 -2.29 -1.55
N TYR A 134 13.91 -3.54 -1.98
CA TYR A 134 14.29 -4.69 -1.16
C TYR A 134 15.36 -5.54 -1.85
N THR A 135 16.07 -6.35 -1.08
CA THR A 135 16.98 -7.38 -1.57
C THR A 135 16.47 -8.77 -1.21
N VAL A 136 16.97 -9.80 -1.90
CA VAL A 136 16.55 -11.18 -1.64
C VAL A 136 17.75 -12.07 -1.40
N THR A 137 17.78 -12.73 -0.25
CA THR A 137 18.73 -13.78 0.09
C THR A 137 18.05 -15.14 -0.11
N ASN A 138 18.57 -15.93 -1.05
CA ASN A 138 18.03 -17.24 -1.37
C ASN A 138 18.84 -18.36 -0.70
N GLU A 139 18.26 -18.97 0.33
CA GLU A 139 18.83 -20.12 1.09
C GLU A 139 17.99 -21.38 0.89
N THR A 140 17.20 -21.46 -0.18
CA THR A 140 16.36 -22.63 -0.47
C THR A 140 17.19 -23.82 -0.92
N LYS A 141 16.63 -25.03 -0.81
CA LYS A 141 17.12 -26.23 -1.45
C LYS A 141 15.99 -26.97 -2.15
N SER A 142 16.18 -27.20 -3.45
CA SER A 142 15.21 -27.94 -4.25
C SER A 142 15.21 -29.42 -3.88
N ARG A 143 14.01 -29.98 -3.63
CA ARG A 143 13.80 -31.42 -3.39
C ARG A 143 14.74 -32.04 -2.35
N THR A 144 14.98 -31.28 -1.27
CA THR A 144 15.91 -31.67 -0.20
C THR A 144 15.21 -31.52 1.16
N PRO A 145 14.46 -32.52 1.62
CA PRO A 145 13.68 -32.43 2.87
C PRO A 145 14.51 -32.02 4.10
N ALA A 146 15.78 -32.42 4.16
CA ALA A 146 16.70 -32.07 5.23
C ALA A 146 16.96 -30.55 5.36
N ALA A 147 16.63 -29.75 4.34
CA ALA A 147 16.69 -28.28 4.41
C ALA A 147 15.59 -27.64 5.28
N GLY A 148 14.67 -28.44 5.79
CA GLY A 148 13.59 -27.98 6.65
C GLY A 148 12.42 -27.39 5.89
N ARG A 149 11.49 -26.76 6.64
CA ARG A 149 10.27 -26.18 6.07
C ARG A 149 10.57 -24.93 5.25
N PHE A 150 9.89 -24.78 4.10
CA PHE A 150 9.91 -23.54 3.33
C PHE A 150 9.37 -22.37 4.16
N GLY A 151 10.08 -21.25 4.11
CA GLY A 151 9.70 -20.02 4.80
C GLY A 151 10.25 -18.79 4.10
N VAL A 152 9.50 -17.72 4.22
CA VAL A 152 9.84 -16.38 3.77
C VAL A 152 9.79 -15.45 4.96
N SER A 153 10.81 -14.64 5.15
CA SER A 153 10.91 -13.64 6.21
C SER A 153 11.76 -12.47 5.73
N ARG A 154 12.02 -11.48 6.57
CA ARG A 154 12.95 -10.37 6.29
C ARG A 154 13.70 -9.98 7.56
N ASP A 155 14.66 -9.07 7.45
CA ASP A 155 15.44 -8.52 8.56
C ASP A 155 14.61 -7.53 9.41
N TRP A 156 13.46 -7.98 9.90
CA TRP A 156 12.44 -7.15 10.51
C TRP A 156 12.87 -6.50 11.84
N LEU A 157 13.73 -7.15 12.61
CA LEU A 157 14.23 -6.62 13.89
C LEU A 157 15.00 -5.30 13.73
N GLN A 158 15.65 -5.11 12.58
CA GLN A 158 16.39 -3.90 12.22
C GLN A 158 15.60 -2.98 11.28
N ASN A 159 14.30 -3.26 11.06
CA ASN A 159 13.51 -2.62 10.01
C ASN A 159 14.14 -2.74 8.61
N GLY A 160 14.95 -3.77 8.40
CA GLY A 160 15.57 -4.06 7.09
C GLY A 160 14.59 -4.68 6.11
N ASN A 161 14.86 -4.50 4.82
CA ASN A 161 14.08 -5.07 3.72
C ASN A 161 14.89 -6.09 2.90
N ASN A 162 15.82 -6.81 3.54
CA ASN A 162 16.39 -8.00 2.94
C ASN A 162 15.45 -9.19 3.21
N ILE A 163 14.81 -9.70 2.16
CA ILE A 163 13.92 -10.86 2.21
C ILE A 163 14.76 -12.13 2.21
N VAL A 164 14.57 -12.98 3.21
CA VAL A 164 15.25 -14.26 3.33
C VAL A 164 14.27 -15.39 3.00
N VAL A 165 14.60 -16.17 1.97
CA VAL A 165 13.80 -17.31 1.51
C VAL A 165 14.60 -18.59 1.77
N LYS A 166 14.07 -19.49 2.59
CA LYS A 166 14.80 -20.70 3.04
C LYS A 166 13.96 -21.98 3.01
N GLY A 167 14.64 -23.10 3.17
CA GLY A 167 14.01 -24.41 3.35
C GLY A 167 13.82 -25.19 2.06
N ASN A 168 13.14 -26.33 2.17
CA ASN A 168 12.92 -27.25 1.07
C ASN A 168 11.81 -26.79 0.14
N VAL A 169 12.07 -26.77 -1.17
CA VAL A 169 11.12 -26.52 -2.24
C VAL A 169 10.92 -27.80 -3.04
N GLU A 170 9.90 -28.57 -2.68
CA GLU A 170 9.55 -29.84 -3.36
C GLU A 170 8.78 -29.60 -4.65
N GLY A 171 7.76 -28.74 -4.59
CA GLY A 171 6.95 -28.23 -5.69
C GLY A 171 6.89 -26.72 -5.59
N LYS A 172 6.16 -26.06 -6.49
CA LYS A 172 5.95 -24.60 -6.43
C LYS A 172 5.41 -24.19 -5.06
N ARG A 173 6.05 -23.21 -4.41
CA ARG A 173 5.70 -22.67 -3.11
C ARG A 173 5.54 -21.17 -3.22
N THR A 174 4.60 -20.61 -2.46
CA THR A 174 4.41 -19.17 -2.36
C THR A 174 4.41 -18.77 -0.89
N GLY A 175 5.04 -17.65 -0.59
CA GLY A 175 5.03 -17.02 0.71
C GLY A 175 4.93 -15.51 0.54
N MET A 176 4.39 -14.83 1.55
CA MET A 176 4.26 -13.36 1.56
C MET A 176 4.96 -12.81 2.80
N VAL A 177 5.53 -11.63 2.65
CA VAL A 177 6.20 -10.91 3.72
C VAL A 177 5.87 -9.42 3.61
N ASN A 178 5.65 -8.77 4.76
CA ASN A 178 5.47 -7.32 4.76
C ASN A 178 6.80 -6.60 4.47
N ILE A 179 6.71 -5.37 3.97
CA ILE A 179 7.87 -4.50 3.72
C ILE A 179 7.83 -3.33 4.73
N TYR A 180 8.99 -3.03 5.31
CA TYR A 180 9.13 -1.84 6.16
C TYR A 180 8.93 -0.57 5.34
N SER A 181 8.09 0.34 5.87
CA SER A 181 7.68 1.57 5.23
C SER A 181 6.97 1.37 3.89
N SER A 182 5.67 0.99 3.93
CA SER A 182 4.84 0.80 2.73
C SER A 182 4.81 2.01 1.81
N ARG A 183 4.78 3.25 2.37
CA ARG A 183 4.79 4.49 1.59
C ARG A 183 6.11 4.67 0.81
N ASP A 184 7.23 4.32 1.43
CA ASP A 184 8.53 4.42 0.77
C ASP A 184 8.67 3.34 -0.30
N PHE A 185 8.19 2.13 -0.03
CA PHE A 185 8.12 1.06 -1.03
C PHE A 185 7.31 1.48 -2.25
N PHE A 186 6.13 2.09 -2.03
CA PHE A 186 5.30 2.61 -3.10
C PHE A 186 6.04 3.66 -3.93
N MET A 187 6.54 4.71 -3.28
CA MET A 187 7.17 5.85 -3.98
C MET A 187 8.46 5.46 -4.69
N HIS A 188 9.27 4.60 -4.07
CA HIS A 188 10.48 4.09 -4.70
C HIS A 188 10.16 3.32 -5.97
N THR A 189 9.23 2.36 -5.90
CA THR A 189 8.81 1.54 -7.05
C THR A 189 8.14 2.38 -8.14
N PHE A 190 7.34 3.39 -7.76
CA PHE A 190 6.76 4.35 -8.71
C PHE A 190 7.83 5.10 -9.49
N LEU A 191 8.85 5.65 -8.80
CA LEU A 191 9.97 6.34 -9.46
C LEU A 191 10.77 5.43 -10.39
N GLU A 192 11.10 4.21 -9.95
CA GLU A 192 11.80 3.22 -10.78
C GLU A 192 11.05 2.99 -12.09
N ARG A 193 9.73 2.84 -12.02
CA ARG A 193 8.92 2.57 -13.22
C ARG A 193 8.77 3.80 -14.11
N LEU A 194 8.69 5.01 -13.54
CA LEU A 194 8.72 6.24 -14.34
C LEU A 194 10.03 6.36 -15.11
N GLN A 195 11.16 6.12 -14.45
CA GLN A 195 12.49 6.15 -15.09
C GLN A 195 12.62 5.06 -16.16
N ALA A 196 12.09 3.87 -15.92
CA ALA A 196 12.06 2.79 -16.89
C ALA A 196 11.21 3.13 -18.14
N LYS A 197 10.22 4.04 -18.01
CA LYS A 197 9.44 4.60 -19.13
C LYS A 197 10.13 5.77 -19.83
N GLY A 198 11.33 6.13 -19.42
CA GLY A 198 12.11 7.23 -20.01
C GLY A 198 11.79 8.61 -19.45
N ILE A 199 11.00 8.72 -18.39
CA ILE A 199 10.76 9.99 -17.70
C ILE A 199 11.99 10.33 -16.86
N GLN A 200 12.64 11.45 -17.19
CA GLN A 200 13.73 12.01 -16.39
C GLN A 200 13.12 12.75 -15.18
N CYS A 201 13.29 12.19 -14.02
CA CYS A 201 12.79 12.75 -12.77
C CYS A 201 13.88 12.72 -11.68
N PRO A 202 13.74 13.51 -10.59
CA PRO A 202 14.65 13.44 -9.46
C PRO A 202 14.79 11.99 -8.95
N VAL A 203 15.99 11.64 -8.51
CA VAL A 203 16.30 10.31 -7.96
C VAL A 203 15.58 10.09 -6.62
N ASN A 204 15.35 11.18 -5.89
CA ASN A 204 14.73 11.17 -4.58
C ASN A 204 13.28 11.69 -4.65
N TYR A 205 12.43 11.14 -3.81
CA TYR A 205 11.09 11.65 -3.52
C TYR A 205 11.05 12.22 -2.10
N ALA A 206 10.01 12.98 -1.80
CA ALA A 206 9.70 13.42 -0.44
C ALA A 206 8.20 13.26 -0.17
N PHE A 207 7.80 13.48 1.08
CA PHE A 207 6.38 13.46 1.44
C PHE A 207 5.93 14.89 1.73
N ASN A 208 4.92 15.32 0.98
CA ASN A 208 4.31 16.64 1.14
C ASN A 208 2.85 16.58 0.72
N GLU A 209 2.02 17.34 1.40
CA GLU A 209 0.60 17.45 1.10
C GLU A 209 0.39 18.30 -0.15
N LEU A 210 -0.43 17.82 -1.09
CA LEU A 210 -0.84 18.59 -2.25
C LEU A 210 -1.83 19.68 -1.84
N GLN A 211 -1.40 20.94 -1.98
CA GLN A 211 -2.27 22.11 -1.87
C GLN A 211 -2.67 22.53 -3.29
N LYS A 212 -3.87 22.10 -3.73
CA LYS A 212 -4.33 22.35 -5.10
C LYS A 212 -4.54 23.84 -5.36
N ASP A 213 -4.06 24.31 -6.50
CA ASP A 213 -4.20 25.65 -7.01
C ASP A 213 -4.62 25.64 -8.50
N SER A 214 -4.56 26.80 -9.15
CA SER A 214 -4.92 26.94 -10.58
C SER A 214 -3.95 26.24 -11.55
N LEU A 215 -2.78 25.82 -11.08
CA LEU A 215 -1.75 25.10 -11.85
C LEU A 215 -1.77 23.59 -11.59
N SER A 216 -2.69 23.11 -10.75
CA SER A 216 -2.81 21.70 -10.39
C SER A 216 -3.69 20.97 -11.40
N VAL A 217 -3.14 19.94 -12.04
CA VAL A 217 -3.84 19.13 -13.05
C VAL A 217 -3.74 17.66 -12.68
N GLN A 218 -4.88 16.97 -12.65
CA GLN A 218 -4.93 15.52 -12.46
C GLN A 218 -4.51 14.80 -13.74
N ILE A 219 -3.54 13.89 -13.62
CA ILE A 219 -3.01 13.08 -14.72
C ILE A 219 -3.67 11.71 -14.75
N ALA A 220 -3.81 11.09 -13.56
CA ALA A 220 -4.25 9.72 -13.44
C ALA A 220 -5.05 9.53 -12.15
N LEU A 221 -5.93 8.54 -12.19
CA LEU A 221 -6.80 8.13 -11.09
C LEU A 221 -6.92 6.61 -11.11
N PHE A 222 -6.73 6.01 -9.94
CA PHE A 222 -7.12 4.64 -9.64
C PHE A 222 -8.20 4.66 -8.57
N GLU A 223 -9.21 3.83 -8.72
CA GLU A 223 -10.33 3.74 -7.78
C GLU A 223 -10.55 2.30 -7.33
N THR A 224 -10.79 2.12 -6.04
CA THR A 224 -11.28 0.85 -5.46
C THR A 224 -12.69 1.07 -4.95
N ALA A 225 -13.64 0.30 -5.46
CA ALA A 225 -15.03 0.39 -5.01
C ALA A 225 -15.16 -0.08 -3.54
N ILE A 226 -16.01 0.57 -2.77
CA ILE A 226 -16.29 0.18 -1.38
C ILE A 226 -16.78 -1.27 -1.29
N GLN A 227 -17.57 -1.72 -2.26
CA GLN A 227 -18.07 -3.08 -2.30
C GLN A 227 -16.95 -4.11 -2.35
N ASP A 228 -15.87 -3.84 -3.11
CA ASP A 228 -14.71 -4.74 -3.20
C ASP A 228 -13.97 -4.80 -1.88
N VAL A 229 -13.77 -3.64 -1.22
CA VAL A 229 -13.16 -3.55 0.11
C VAL A 229 -13.98 -4.35 1.14
N ILE A 230 -15.29 -4.18 1.18
CA ILE A 230 -16.17 -4.92 2.09
C ILE A 230 -16.15 -6.42 1.78
N ASN A 231 -16.13 -6.82 0.51
CA ASN A 231 -16.01 -8.22 0.12
C ASN A 231 -14.72 -8.86 0.66
N GLN A 232 -13.59 -8.16 0.58
CA GLN A 232 -12.31 -8.63 1.14
C GLN A 232 -12.37 -8.75 2.67
N ILE A 233 -12.97 -7.75 3.35
CA ILE A 233 -13.16 -7.80 4.81
C ILE A 233 -14.01 -9.02 5.22
N MET A 234 -15.10 -9.25 4.53
CA MET A 234 -16.10 -10.24 4.95
C MET A 234 -15.74 -11.67 4.52
N LYS A 235 -15.11 -11.86 3.37
CA LYS A 235 -14.76 -13.20 2.85
C LYS A 235 -13.38 -13.67 3.32
N GLU A 236 -12.38 -12.79 3.26
CA GLU A 236 -10.99 -13.12 3.55
C GLU A 236 -10.55 -12.67 4.95
N SER A 237 -11.46 -11.98 5.67
CA SER A 237 -11.13 -11.38 6.98
C SER A 237 -9.91 -10.45 6.91
N ASP A 238 -9.76 -9.70 5.81
CA ASP A 238 -8.62 -8.83 5.56
C ASP A 238 -8.55 -7.70 6.59
N ASN A 239 -7.36 -7.53 7.19
CA ASN A 239 -7.14 -6.52 8.22
C ASN A 239 -6.93 -5.14 7.60
N LEU A 240 -6.12 -5.06 6.54
CA LEU A 240 -5.82 -3.79 5.89
C LEU A 240 -7.06 -3.11 5.34
N ASN A 241 -7.93 -3.89 4.68
CA ASN A 241 -9.21 -3.36 4.18
C ASN A 241 -10.09 -2.80 5.31
N ALA A 242 -10.06 -3.44 6.49
CA ALA A 242 -10.80 -2.96 7.66
C ALA A 242 -10.20 -1.65 8.23
N GLU A 243 -8.87 -1.54 8.28
CA GLU A 243 -8.17 -0.33 8.73
C GLU A 243 -8.38 0.83 7.74
N ALA A 244 -8.29 0.57 6.43
CA ALA A 244 -8.55 1.56 5.40
C ALA A 244 -9.99 2.09 5.50
N LEU A 245 -10.96 1.19 5.70
CA LEU A 245 -12.37 1.56 5.85
C LEU A 245 -12.63 2.38 7.12
N LEU A 246 -11.95 2.03 8.24
CA LEU A 246 -12.02 2.78 9.50
C LEU A 246 -11.48 4.21 9.33
N CYS A 247 -10.30 4.34 8.71
CA CYS A 247 -9.68 5.63 8.42
C CYS A 247 -10.60 6.50 7.54
N ARG A 248 -11.18 5.90 6.50
CA ARG A 248 -12.12 6.59 5.61
C ARG A 248 -13.36 7.11 6.35
N LEU A 249 -13.98 6.29 7.22
CA LEU A 249 -15.11 6.74 8.06
C LEU A 249 -14.74 7.98 8.89
N GLY A 250 -13.54 7.98 9.49
CA GLY A 250 -13.04 9.13 10.22
C GLY A 250 -12.87 10.35 9.34
N ALA A 251 -12.32 10.20 8.13
CA ALA A 251 -12.13 11.28 7.17
C ALA A 251 -13.45 11.90 6.71
N GLN A 252 -14.42 11.06 6.33
CA GLN A 252 -15.74 11.49 5.88
C GLN A 252 -16.51 12.24 6.99
N ALA A 253 -16.48 11.70 8.21
CA ALA A 253 -17.22 12.28 9.33
C ALA A 253 -16.63 13.60 9.86
N THR A 254 -15.32 13.79 9.73
CA THR A 254 -14.64 14.96 10.32
C THR A 254 -14.19 15.99 9.30
N GLY A 255 -14.05 15.63 8.04
CA GLY A 255 -13.45 16.46 6.99
C GLY A 255 -11.98 16.81 7.23
N LYS A 256 -11.34 16.16 8.19
CA LYS A 256 -9.94 16.41 8.57
C LYS A 256 -8.97 15.63 7.67
N LYS A 257 -7.71 16.04 7.70
CA LYS A 257 -6.55 15.26 7.33
C LYS A 257 -5.86 14.68 8.58
N HIS A 258 -4.91 13.79 8.38
CA HIS A 258 -4.17 13.11 9.46
C HIS A 258 -5.11 12.37 10.43
N ILE A 259 -6.01 11.57 9.84
CA ILE A 259 -7.01 10.79 10.57
C ILE A 259 -6.32 9.76 11.48
N SER A 260 -6.72 9.77 12.74
CA SER A 260 -6.37 8.75 13.71
C SER A 260 -7.40 7.61 13.74
N ASP A 261 -7.03 6.48 14.32
CA ASP A 261 -7.97 5.36 14.53
C ASP A 261 -9.17 5.80 15.38
N GLU A 262 -8.96 6.70 16.36
CA GLU A 262 -10.03 7.24 17.22
C GLU A 262 -11.07 8.06 16.46
N ASP A 263 -10.66 8.79 15.41
CA ASP A 263 -11.61 9.51 14.55
C ASP A 263 -12.60 8.52 13.91
N GLY A 264 -12.12 7.40 13.37
CA GLY A 264 -12.96 6.34 12.81
C GLY A 264 -13.78 5.59 13.86
N LEU A 265 -13.18 5.23 14.99
CA LEU A 265 -13.87 4.56 16.10
C LEU A 265 -15.01 5.40 16.67
N SER A 266 -14.86 6.73 16.72
CA SER A 266 -15.90 7.63 17.17
C SER A 266 -17.18 7.54 16.31
N VAL A 267 -17.03 7.32 15.01
CA VAL A 267 -18.17 7.11 14.09
C VAL A 267 -18.87 5.79 14.40
N ILE A 268 -18.10 4.73 14.60
CA ILE A 268 -18.65 3.40 14.94
C ILE A 268 -19.40 3.45 16.27
N ARG A 269 -18.85 4.11 17.30
CA ARG A 269 -19.53 4.28 18.60
C ARG A 269 -20.85 5.04 18.48
N LYS A 270 -20.90 6.09 17.64
CA LYS A 270 -22.15 6.81 17.35
C LYS A 270 -23.18 5.89 16.69
N GLN A 271 -22.76 5.03 15.75
CA GLN A 271 -23.65 4.09 15.10
C GLN A 271 -24.20 3.04 16.08
N ILE A 272 -23.34 2.47 16.94
CA ILE A 272 -23.75 1.53 17.99
C ILE A 272 -24.82 2.16 18.89
N LYS A 273 -24.58 3.40 19.33
CA LYS A 273 -25.51 4.15 20.16
C LYS A 273 -26.84 4.43 19.46
N ALA A 274 -26.80 4.73 18.15
CA ALA A 274 -28.00 4.94 17.35
C ALA A 274 -28.84 3.66 17.20
N LEU A 275 -28.21 2.47 17.28
CA LEU A 275 -28.89 1.17 17.32
C LEU A 275 -29.44 0.82 18.69
N GLY A 276 -29.28 1.66 19.70
CA GLY A 276 -29.81 1.45 21.07
C GLY A 276 -28.87 0.69 22.00
N GLU A 277 -27.65 0.41 21.58
CA GLU A 277 -26.63 -0.32 22.34
C GLU A 277 -25.63 0.62 23.03
N ASP A 278 -25.01 0.15 24.13
CA ASP A 278 -23.97 0.88 24.82
C ASP A 278 -22.62 0.61 24.15
N PRO A 279 -21.95 1.60 23.53
CA PRO A 279 -20.68 1.41 22.85
C PRO A 279 -19.54 1.01 23.81
N ASP A 280 -19.68 1.26 25.11
CA ASP A 280 -18.65 0.98 26.13
C ASP A 280 -18.86 -0.35 26.85
N TYR A 281 -19.98 -1.07 26.58
CA TYR A 281 -20.31 -2.33 27.23
C TYR A 281 -19.37 -3.50 26.87
N ASN A 282 -18.68 -3.41 25.73
CA ASN A 282 -17.83 -4.49 25.19
C ASN A 282 -16.34 -4.10 25.09
N ASN A 283 -15.85 -3.24 25.94
CA ASN A 283 -14.42 -2.92 26.05
C ASN A 283 -13.68 -3.88 26.95
#